data_68b47efe0451c83fe220a35381d2e678
#
_entry.id   68b47efe0451c83fe220a35381d2e678
#
_cell.length_a   1.000
_cell.length_b   1.000
_cell.length_c   1.000
_cell.angle_alpha   90.00
_cell.angle_beta   90.00
_cell.angle_gamma   90.00
#
_symmetry.space_group_name_H-M   'P 1'
#
loop_
_entity.id
_entity.type
_entity.pdbx_description
1 polymer ?
#
loop_
_entity_poly.entity_id
_entity_poly.type
_entity_poly.pdbx_seq_one_letter_code
_entity_poly.pdbx_strand_id
1 'polypeptide(L)'
;RKYESYFLNDFMQTNHCNIARPHIYSTYAKEKRRKATLTYSDVYQPDTQYNGLHSFNFSQRPYMDYDLSLGSIQKLVARDSNLVLLQENKTSYVLVNKSIITSPTGDEGITLSNNVLPETATPYGGDFGTSLNPEAVAVAEQKIYFTDIKRGAVLRLGGDGLTVISDYKMKDFFR
;
A
#
# COMPACT_ATOMS: atom_id res chain seq x y z
N ARG A 1 17.04 8.99 5.57
CA ARG A 1 17.72 10.31 5.48
C ARG A 1 17.36 11.14 6.69
N LYS A 2 18.32 11.84 7.30
CA LYS A 2 18.09 12.74 8.45
C LYS A 2 17.08 13.87 8.12
N TYR A 3 17.02 14.26 6.86
CA TYR A 3 16.12 15.28 6.36
C TYR A 3 14.66 14.88 6.44
N GLU A 4 14.35 13.66 6.07
CA GLU A 4 13.00 13.12 6.13
C GLU A 4 12.50 13.01 7.55
N SER A 5 13.38 12.65 8.49
CA SER A 5 13.07 12.63 9.91
C SER A 5 12.72 14.01 10.47
N TYR A 6 13.35 15.06 9.98
CA TYR A 6 13.05 16.44 10.40
C TYR A 6 11.64 16.87 10.00
N PHE A 7 11.22 16.56 8.78
CA PHE A 7 9.88 16.90 8.29
C PHE A 7 8.78 15.97 8.84
N LEU A 8 9.11 14.75 9.17
CA LEU A 8 8.17 13.78 9.71
C LEU A 8 7.95 13.92 11.21
N ASN A 9 8.93 14.48 11.92
CA ASN A 9 8.88 14.61 13.38
C ASN A 9 9.71 15.80 13.85
N ASP A 10 9.05 16.81 14.42
CA ASP A 10 9.70 18.01 14.95
C ASP A 10 10.70 17.73 16.08
N PHE A 11 10.62 16.56 16.72
CA PHE A 11 11.60 16.13 17.72
C PHE A 11 12.91 15.66 17.11
N MET A 12 12.94 15.29 15.84
CA MET A 12 14.12 14.80 15.13
C MET A 12 14.74 15.89 14.29
N GLN A 13 15.08 17.00 14.89
CA GLN A 13 15.78 18.08 14.19
C GLN A 13 17.20 17.66 13.83
N THR A 14 17.60 18.01 12.62
CA THR A 14 18.93 17.75 12.11
C THR A 14 19.99 18.65 12.73
N ASN A 15 19.58 19.78 13.30
CA ASN A 15 20.47 20.70 13.98
C ASN A 15 20.71 20.25 15.40
N HIS A 16 21.92 20.40 15.86
CA HIS A 16 22.49 19.93 17.10
C HIS A 16 21.84 20.44 18.39
N CYS A 17 20.77 21.18 18.29
CA CYS A 17 20.05 21.74 19.44
C CYS A 17 18.97 20.80 19.96
N ASN A 18 19.36 19.63 20.40
CA ASN A 18 18.50 18.78 21.22
C ASN A 18 18.48 19.17 22.70
N ILE A 19 19.05 20.35 23.01
CA ILE A 19 19.13 20.88 24.35
C ILE A 19 17.70 21.10 24.87
N ALA A 20 17.42 20.58 26.05
CA ALA A 20 16.11 20.62 26.72
C ALA A 20 14.96 19.88 26.01
N ARG A 21 15.21 19.02 25.03
CA ARG A 21 14.19 18.14 24.48
C ARG A 21 14.20 16.78 25.15
N PRO A 22 13.06 16.26 25.60
CA PRO A 22 12.98 14.91 26.13
C PRO A 22 13.17 13.92 24.98
N HIS A 23 14.35 13.37 24.84
CA HIS A 23 14.59 12.27 23.91
C HIS A 23 15.53 11.27 24.56
N ILE A 24 15.37 10.03 24.19
CA ILE A 24 16.26 8.97 24.57
C ILE A 24 17.32 8.85 23.49
N TYR A 25 18.55 9.21 23.83
CA TYR A 25 19.67 8.93 22.95
C TYR A 25 20.01 7.44 23.01
N SER A 26 19.82 6.76 21.91
CA SER A 26 20.23 5.37 21.77
C SER A 26 21.39 5.25 20.81
N THR A 27 22.54 4.85 21.31
CA THR A 27 23.72 4.52 20.50
C THR A 27 23.47 3.31 19.60
N TYR A 28 22.45 2.52 19.92
CA TYR A 28 22.06 1.31 19.22
C TYR A 28 20.76 1.44 18.46
N ALA A 29 20.42 2.64 18.02
CA ALA A 29 19.25 2.84 17.16
C ALA A 29 19.35 1.97 15.93
N LYS A 30 18.47 0.98 15.81
CA LYS A 30 18.38 0.09 14.66
C LYS A 30 17.29 0.57 13.72
N GLU A 31 17.56 0.47 12.43
CA GLU A 31 16.56 0.68 11.40
C GLU A 31 15.46 -0.40 11.51
N LYS A 32 14.22 0.03 11.56
CA LYS A 32 13.07 -0.88 11.46
C LYS A 32 12.50 -0.80 10.04
N ARG A 33 12.63 -1.88 9.28
CA ARG A 33 12.07 -2.00 7.94
C ARG A 33 10.64 -2.54 8.03
N ARG A 34 9.69 -1.78 7.52
CA ARG A 34 8.29 -2.14 7.45
C ARG A 34 7.94 -2.48 6.00
N LYS A 35 7.95 -3.78 5.67
CA LYS A 35 7.81 -4.25 4.29
C LYS A 35 6.36 -4.31 3.81
N ALA A 36 5.41 -4.43 4.72
CA ALA A 36 3.99 -4.56 4.42
C ALA A 36 3.15 -3.44 5.04
N THR A 37 3.73 -2.24 5.19
CA THR A 37 3.07 -1.09 5.78
C THR A 37 2.81 -0.03 4.71
N LEU A 38 1.61 0.50 4.69
CA LEU A 38 1.27 1.72 3.94
C LEU A 38 1.24 2.92 4.87
N THR A 39 1.59 4.06 4.32
CA THR A 39 1.44 5.35 4.98
C THR A 39 0.84 6.36 4.02
N TYR A 40 0.18 7.37 4.55
CA TYR A 40 -0.39 8.46 3.77
C TYR A 40 -0.01 9.81 4.37
N SER A 41 0.09 10.82 3.51
CA SER A 41 0.32 12.20 3.88
C SER A 41 -1.01 12.91 4.17
N ASP A 42 -0.91 14.13 4.63
CA ASP A 42 -2.05 15.03 4.74
C ASP A 42 -2.57 15.45 3.34
N VAL A 43 -3.72 16.11 3.32
CA VAL A 43 -4.44 16.44 2.09
C VAL A 43 -3.75 17.59 1.35
N TYR A 44 -3.67 17.47 0.03
CA TYR A 44 -3.28 18.58 -0.85
C TYR A 44 -4.46 19.54 -1.07
N GLN A 45 -4.24 20.82 -0.80
CA GLN A 45 -5.22 21.87 -1.01
C GLN A 45 -4.71 22.86 -2.07
N PRO A 46 -5.19 22.77 -3.32
CA PRO A 46 -4.63 23.56 -4.43
C PRO A 46 -4.84 25.07 -4.26
N ASP A 47 -5.91 25.49 -3.61
CA ASP A 47 -6.30 26.90 -3.45
C ASP A 47 -5.67 27.58 -2.22
N THR A 48 -4.86 26.87 -1.48
CA THR A 48 -4.18 27.39 -0.30
C THR A 48 -2.67 27.31 -0.47
N GLN A 49 -1.92 28.13 0.27
CA GLN A 49 -0.47 28.01 0.30
C GLN A 49 0.02 26.78 1.08
N TYR A 50 -0.90 25.99 1.64
CA TYR A 50 -0.58 24.80 2.40
C TYR A 50 -0.54 23.57 1.51
N ASN A 51 0.66 23.00 1.41
CA ASN A 51 0.86 21.72 0.75
C ASN A 51 1.04 20.62 1.80
N GLY A 52 -0.01 19.83 2.04
CA GLY A 52 -0.01 18.74 3.02
C GLY A 52 0.74 17.48 2.58
N LEU A 53 1.17 17.36 1.30
CA LEU A 53 1.74 16.11 0.77
C LEU A 53 3.07 15.70 1.41
N HIS A 54 3.77 16.61 2.06
CA HIS A 54 5.00 16.33 2.81
C HIS A 54 4.79 16.17 4.32
N SER A 55 3.55 16.36 4.78
CA SER A 55 3.20 16.26 6.20
C SER A 55 2.71 14.85 6.53
N PHE A 56 3.41 14.18 7.45
CA PHE A 56 3.05 12.87 8.00
C PHE A 56 2.92 12.98 9.50
N ASN A 57 1.69 13.07 9.97
CA ASN A 57 1.41 13.26 11.39
C ASN A 57 1.36 11.93 12.14
N PHE A 58 2.46 11.56 12.79
CA PHE A 58 2.56 10.29 13.53
C PHE A 58 1.62 10.18 14.73
N SER A 59 1.11 11.29 15.26
CA SER A 59 0.15 11.25 16.37
C SER A 59 -1.21 10.69 15.94
N GLN A 60 -1.56 10.81 14.66
CA GLN A 60 -2.80 10.30 14.08
C GLN A 60 -2.67 8.89 13.50
N ARG A 61 -1.51 8.24 13.66
CA ARG A 61 -1.20 6.94 13.05
C ARG A 61 -1.49 6.90 11.55
N PRO A 62 -0.80 7.70 10.71
CA PRO A 62 -1.02 7.73 9.27
C PRO A 62 -0.44 6.50 8.56
N TYR A 63 -0.39 5.38 9.23
CA TYR A 63 0.14 4.14 8.68
C TYR A 63 -0.73 2.95 9.07
N MET A 64 -0.77 1.97 8.19
CA MET A 64 -1.47 0.70 8.40
C MET A 64 -0.56 -0.45 8.01
N ASP A 65 -0.42 -1.42 8.91
CA ASP A 65 0.34 -2.64 8.68
C ASP A 65 -0.61 -3.69 8.10
N TYR A 66 -0.25 -4.25 6.94
CA TYR A 66 -0.95 -5.36 6.31
C TYR A 66 -0.22 -6.68 6.54
N ASP A 67 -0.84 -7.77 6.13
CA ASP A 67 -0.32 -9.11 6.38
C ASP A 67 1.03 -9.34 5.69
N LEU A 68 2.07 -9.48 6.51
CA LEU A 68 3.43 -9.76 6.07
C LEU A 68 3.60 -11.20 5.56
N SER A 69 2.71 -12.13 5.91
CA SER A 69 2.76 -13.51 5.41
C SER A 69 2.59 -13.60 3.90
N LEU A 70 1.91 -12.59 3.31
CA LEU A 70 1.73 -12.45 1.86
C LEU A 70 2.95 -11.86 1.15
N GLY A 71 4.00 -11.55 1.90
CA GLY A 71 5.22 -10.94 1.41
C GLY A 71 5.20 -9.41 1.45
N SER A 72 6.30 -8.82 0.99
CA SER A 72 6.44 -7.36 0.94
C SER A 72 5.53 -6.74 -0.13
N ILE A 73 5.10 -5.50 0.12
CA ILE A 73 4.38 -4.71 -0.89
C ILE A 73 5.39 -4.27 -1.94
N GLN A 74 5.14 -4.65 -3.18
CA GLN A 74 6.01 -4.37 -4.31
C GLN A 74 5.56 -3.15 -5.09
N LYS A 75 4.26 -3.01 -5.32
CA LYS A 75 3.70 -1.88 -6.05
C LYS A 75 2.29 -1.54 -5.59
N LEU A 76 1.98 -0.27 -5.70
CA LEU A 76 0.65 0.28 -5.48
C LEU A 76 0.13 0.84 -6.79
N VAL A 77 -1.10 0.53 -7.12
CA VAL A 77 -1.76 1.06 -8.31
C VAL A 77 -3.12 1.61 -7.91
N ALA A 78 -3.33 2.89 -8.18
CA ALA A 78 -4.64 3.50 -7.99
C ALA A 78 -5.60 2.99 -9.07
N ARG A 79 -6.79 2.60 -8.67
CA ARG A 79 -7.85 2.18 -9.57
C ARG A 79 -9.17 2.73 -9.06
N ASP A 80 -9.74 3.65 -9.83
CA ASP A 80 -10.95 4.39 -9.42
C ASP A 80 -10.78 5.00 -8.02
N SER A 81 -11.59 4.57 -7.07
CA SER A 81 -11.53 4.99 -5.67
C SER A 81 -10.84 3.97 -4.75
N ASN A 82 -10.23 2.95 -5.32
CA ASN A 82 -9.56 1.88 -4.58
C ASN A 82 -8.06 1.88 -4.88
N LEU A 83 -7.30 1.35 -3.95
CA LEU A 83 -5.87 1.16 -4.10
C LEU A 83 -5.58 -0.34 -4.24
N VAL A 84 -5.01 -0.75 -5.36
CA VAL A 84 -4.58 -2.13 -5.57
C VAL A 84 -3.20 -2.32 -4.97
N LEU A 85 -3.10 -3.30 -4.09
CA LEU A 85 -1.90 -3.75 -3.41
C LEU A 85 -1.34 -4.97 -4.13
N LEU A 86 -0.16 -4.83 -4.69
CA LEU A 86 0.57 -5.94 -5.29
C LEU A 86 1.68 -6.36 -4.32
N GLN A 87 1.44 -7.48 -3.63
CA GLN A 87 2.43 -8.12 -2.76
C GLN A 87 3.15 -9.26 -3.50
N GLU A 88 4.18 -9.82 -2.89
CA GLU A 88 4.97 -10.90 -3.50
C GLU A 88 4.13 -12.11 -3.88
N ASN A 89 3.21 -12.51 -3.00
CA ASN A 89 2.46 -13.76 -3.13
C ASN A 89 0.96 -13.57 -3.34
N LYS A 90 0.46 -12.34 -3.17
CA LYS A 90 -0.98 -12.05 -3.25
C LYS A 90 -1.24 -10.67 -3.81
N THR A 91 -2.34 -10.56 -4.53
CA THR A 91 -2.91 -9.28 -4.99
C THR A 91 -4.17 -9.00 -4.18
N SER A 92 -4.24 -7.80 -3.62
CA SER A 92 -5.36 -7.36 -2.78
C SER A 92 -5.78 -5.95 -3.18
N TYR A 93 -6.91 -5.48 -2.71
CA TYR A 93 -7.29 -4.08 -2.83
C TYR A 93 -7.65 -3.50 -1.47
N VAL A 94 -7.50 -2.21 -1.37
CA VAL A 94 -7.78 -1.41 -0.19
C VAL A 94 -8.81 -0.34 -0.56
N LEU A 95 -9.87 -0.26 0.22
CA LEU A 95 -10.93 0.73 0.07
C LEU A 95 -10.51 2.02 0.78
N VAL A 96 -10.02 3.01 0.03
CA VAL A 96 -9.58 4.28 0.62
C VAL A 96 -10.81 5.10 1.06
N ASN A 97 -10.81 5.59 2.31
CA ASN A 97 -11.90 6.35 2.95
C ASN A 97 -13.25 5.61 2.97
N LYS A 98 -13.24 4.29 2.90
CA LYS A 98 -14.44 3.47 2.87
C LYS A 98 -14.30 2.27 3.78
N SER A 99 -15.41 1.80 4.30
CA SER A 99 -15.51 0.54 5.05
C SER A 99 -16.66 -0.32 4.52
N ILE A 100 -16.49 -1.62 4.65
CA ILE A 100 -17.56 -2.58 4.36
C ILE A 100 -18.38 -2.74 5.63
N ILE A 101 -19.70 -2.60 5.50
CA ILE A 101 -20.65 -2.91 6.57
C ILE A 101 -21.45 -4.11 6.12
N THR A 102 -21.46 -5.14 6.95
CA THR A 102 -22.31 -6.32 6.73
C THR A 102 -23.62 -6.14 7.49
N SER A 103 -24.72 -6.20 6.76
CA SER A 103 -26.07 -6.20 7.36
C SER A 103 -26.31 -7.48 8.18
N PRO A 104 -27.21 -7.45 9.18
CA PRO A 104 -27.64 -8.66 9.87
C PRO A 104 -28.22 -9.75 8.94
N THR A 105 -28.66 -9.37 7.77
CA THR A 105 -29.15 -10.28 6.70
C THR A 105 -28.02 -10.88 5.85
N GLY A 106 -26.76 -10.46 6.07
CA GLY A 106 -25.61 -10.94 5.33
C GLY A 106 -25.26 -10.12 4.08
N ASP A 107 -26.03 -9.07 3.78
CA ASP A 107 -25.72 -8.19 2.66
C ASP A 107 -24.58 -7.25 2.99
N GLU A 108 -23.65 -7.08 2.06
CA GLU A 108 -22.51 -6.20 2.21
C GLU A 108 -22.79 -4.83 1.55
N GLY A 109 -22.58 -3.78 2.30
CA GLY A 109 -22.67 -2.40 1.84
C GLY A 109 -21.35 -1.65 2.03
N ILE A 110 -21.09 -0.66 1.18
CA ILE A 110 -19.93 0.22 1.30
C ILE A 110 -20.39 1.54 1.88
N THR A 111 -19.74 1.98 2.95
CA THR A 111 -19.98 3.28 3.59
C THR A 111 -18.69 4.09 3.65
N LEU A 112 -18.83 5.40 3.85
CA LEU A 112 -17.70 6.28 4.10
C LEU A 112 -17.13 5.99 5.49
N SER A 113 -15.81 5.98 5.57
CA SER A 113 -15.05 5.78 6.80
C SER A 113 -14.23 7.03 7.10
N ASN A 114 -14.10 7.35 8.39
CA ASN A 114 -13.16 8.38 8.84
C ASN A 114 -11.70 7.91 8.77
N ASN A 115 -11.48 6.61 8.69
CA ASN A 115 -10.15 6.05 8.52
C ASN A 115 -9.79 6.02 7.03
N VAL A 116 -8.69 6.67 6.68
CA VAL A 116 -8.21 6.73 5.29
C VAL A 116 -7.85 5.33 4.79
N LEU A 117 -7.12 4.56 5.59
CA LEU A 117 -6.76 3.18 5.29
C LEU A 117 -7.53 2.22 6.20
N PRO A 118 -8.22 1.23 5.67
CA PRO A 118 -8.86 0.19 6.47
C PRO A 118 -7.81 -0.74 7.09
N GLU A 119 -8.17 -1.42 8.15
CA GLU A 119 -7.29 -2.36 8.87
C GLU A 119 -6.95 -3.61 8.04
N THR A 120 -7.83 -3.98 7.13
CA THR A 120 -7.66 -5.17 6.31
C THR A 120 -7.73 -4.85 4.83
N ALA A 121 -6.86 -5.48 4.04
CA ALA A 121 -6.96 -5.49 2.60
C ALA A 121 -7.82 -6.66 2.15
N THR A 122 -8.67 -6.44 1.15
CA THR A 122 -9.51 -7.50 0.59
C THR A 122 -8.75 -8.22 -0.52
N PRO A 123 -8.46 -9.53 -0.40
CA PRO A 123 -7.71 -10.26 -1.41
C PRO A 123 -8.57 -10.57 -2.64
N TYR A 124 -7.96 -10.52 -3.82
CA TYR A 124 -8.55 -11.11 -5.02
C TYR A 124 -8.48 -12.63 -4.99
N GLY A 125 -9.36 -13.29 -5.75
CA GLY A 125 -9.33 -14.74 -5.90
C GLY A 125 -8.03 -15.24 -6.53
N GLY A 126 -7.57 -16.41 -6.12
CA GLY A 126 -6.30 -17.00 -6.53
C GLY A 126 -5.09 -16.48 -5.74
N ASP A 127 -4.02 -17.28 -5.69
CA ASP A 127 -2.80 -16.94 -4.95
C ASP A 127 -1.73 -16.44 -5.91
N PHE A 128 -1.92 -15.26 -6.47
CA PHE A 128 -1.02 -14.63 -7.42
C PHE A 128 -0.56 -13.28 -6.92
N GLY A 129 0.74 -13.02 -7.05
CA GLY A 129 1.38 -11.76 -6.73
C GLY A 129 2.35 -11.32 -7.83
N THR A 130 3.18 -10.34 -7.56
CA THR A 130 4.20 -9.86 -8.52
C THR A 130 5.58 -10.42 -8.26
N SER A 131 5.70 -11.40 -7.37
CA SER A 131 7.00 -11.86 -6.88
C SER A 131 7.83 -10.69 -6.34
N LEU A 132 9.07 -10.50 -6.78
CA LEU A 132 9.94 -9.38 -6.37
C LEU A 132 10.18 -8.38 -7.52
N ASN A 133 9.29 -8.33 -8.51
CA ASN A 133 9.49 -7.56 -9.74
C ASN A 133 8.42 -6.47 -9.91
N PRO A 134 8.56 -5.33 -9.22
CA PRO A 134 7.61 -4.23 -9.33
C PRO A 134 7.56 -3.58 -10.72
N GLU A 135 8.64 -3.73 -11.51
CA GLU A 135 8.74 -3.25 -12.88
C GLU A 135 7.89 -4.05 -13.87
N ALA A 136 7.57 -5.30 -13.53
CA ALA A 136 6.76 -6.18 -14.36
C ALA A 136 5.24 -5.87 -14.30
N VAL A 137 4.88 -4.68 -13.84
CA VAL A 137 3.49 -4.22 -13.73
C VAL A 137 3.24 -3.10 -14.71
N ALA A 138 2.36 -3.33 -15.66
CA ALA A 138 1.89 -2.34 -16.64
C ALA A 138 0.42 -2.00 -16.41
N VAL A 139 0.09 -0.73 -16.51
CA VAL A 139 -1.29 -0.23 -16.43
C VAL A 139 -1.70 0.25 -17.81
N ALA A 140 -2.75 -0.33 -18.36
CA ALA A 140 -3.30 0.06 -19.65
C ALA A 140 -4.81 0.29 -19.47
N GLU A 141 -5.24 1.52 -19.69
CA GLU A 141 -6.62 1.96 -19.45
C GLU A 141 -7.05 1.66 -18.00
N GLN A 142 -8.06 0.83 -17.80
CA GLN A 142 -8.56 0.42 -16.49
C GLN A 142 -8.12 -1.00 -16.10
N LYS A 143 -7.14 -1.55 -16.82
CA LYS A 143 -6.63 -2.90 -16.59
C LYS A 143 -5.19 -2.85 -16.13
N ILE A 144 -4.84 -3.73 -15.22
CA ILE A 144 -3.49 -3.88 -14.70
C ILE A 144 -2.98 -5.24 -15.16
N TYR A 145 -1.83 -5.24 -15.83
CA TYR A 145 -1.15 -6.44 -16.28
C TYR A 145 0.11 -6.63 -15.45
N PHE A 146 0.35 -7.84 -15.01
CA PHE A 146 1.56 -8.15 -14.25
C PHE A 146 1.95 -9.62 -14.39
N THR A 147 3.19 -9.92 -14.04
CA THR A 147 3.73 -11.28 -14.10
C THR A 147 4.02 -11.80 -12.71
N ASP A 148 3.68 -13.05 -12.47
CA ASP A 148 4.10 -13.82 -11.31
C ASP A 148 5.15 -14.84 -11.72
N ILE A 149 6.41 -14.52 -11.49
CA ILE A 149 7.54 -15.38 -11.88
C ILE A 149 7.57 -16.65 -11.05
N LYS A 150 7.20 -16.59 -9.77
CA LYS A 150 7.18 -17.76 -8.89
C LYS A 150 6.23 -18.85 -9.40
N ARG A 151 5.15 -18.44 -10.07
CA ARG A 151 4.12 -19.35 -10.59
C ARG A 151 4.13 -19.49 -12.10
N GLY A 152 5.01 -18.74 -12.79
CA GLY A 152 5.10 -18.75 -14.25
C GLY A 152 3.80 -18.31 -14.90
N ALA A 153 3.22 -17.22 -14.44
CA ALA A 153 1.92 -16.75 -14.89
C ALA A 153 1.95 -15.28 -15.29
N VAL A 154 1.22 -14.95 -16.36
CA VAL A 154 0.91 -13.56 -16.73
C VAL A 154 -0.56 -13.31 -16.41
N LEU A 155 -0.82 -12.23 -15.68
CA LEU A 155 -2.13 -11.92 -15.12
C LEU A 155 -2.66 -10.60 -15.64
N ARG A 156 -3.97 -10.54 -15.72
CA ARG A 156 -4.75 -9.32 -15.99
C ARG A 156 -5.73 -9.10 -14.84
N LEU A 157 -5.70 -7.95 -14.25
CA LEU A 157 -6.69 -7.48 -13.31
C LEU A 157 -7.62 -6.47 -14.00
N GLY A 158 -8.87 -6.84 -14.16
CA GLY A 158 -9.91 -6.03 -14.78
C GLY A 158 -11.10 -5.81 -13.85
N GLY A 159 -12.20 -5.25 -14.36
CA GLY A 159 -13.49 -5.13 -13.65
C GLY A 159 -14.10 -6.48 -13.29
N ASP A 160 -13.76 -7.48 -14.06
CA ASP A 160 -14.13 -8.89 -13.93
C ASP A 160 -13.29 -9.67 -12.90
N GLY A 161 -12.33 -8.99 -12.25
CA GLY A 161 -11.42 -9.59 -11.28
C GLY A 161 -10.07 -9.97 -11.88
N LEU A 162 -9.41 -10.92 -11.23
CA LEU A 162 -8.08 -11.40 -11.60
C LEU A 162 -8.20 -12.59 -12.56
N THR A 163 -7.58 -12.46 -13.73
CA THR A 163 -7.60 -13.49 -14.78
C THR A 163 -6.17 -13.87 -15.18
N VAL A 164 -5.87 -15.18 -15.26
CA VAL A 164 -4.58 -15.69 -15.75
C VAL A 164 -4.67 -15.79 -17.27
N ILE A 165 -3.99 -14.87 -17.98
CA ILE A 165 -4.01 -14.85 -19.45
C ILE A 165 -3.01 -15.80 -20.08
N SER A 166 -1.95 -16.18 -19.37
CA SER A 166 -0.96 -17.16 -19.85
C SER A 166 -1.53 -18.59 -19.99
N ASP A 167 -2.66 -18.89 -19.34
CA ASP A 167 -3.32 -20.21 -19.50
C ASP A 167 -3.85 -20.43 -20.93
N TYR A 168 -4.03 -19.36 -21.71
CA TYR A 168 -4.39 -19.46 -23.12
C TYR A 168 -3.18 -19.79 -23.99
N LYS A 169 -2.89 -21.10 -24.15
CA LYS A 169 -1.86 -21.67 -25.04
C LYS A 169 -0.41 -21.27 -24.75
N MET A 170 -0.14 -20.55 -23.67
CA MET A 170 1.20 -20.04 -23.32
C MET A 170 1.71 -20.57 -21.99
N LYS A 171 0.99 -21.48 -21.36
CA LYS A 171 1.30 -21.98 -20.01
C LYS A 171 2.68 -22.61 -19.93
N ASP A 172 3.04 -23.43 -20.91
CA ASP A 172 4.33 -24.14 -20.94
C ASP A 172 5.50 -23.22 -21.30
N PHE A 173 5.22 -22.08 -21.95
CA PHE A 173 6.25 -21.08 -22.26
C PHE A 173 6.67 -20.28 -21.03
N PHE A 174 5.74 -20.01 -20.10
CA PHE A 174 6.01 -19.21 -18.90
C PHE A 174 6.38 -20.06 -17.67
N ARG A 175 6.32 -21.36 -17.75
CA ARG A 175 6.79 -22.30 -16.72
C ARG A 175 8.28 -22.59 -16.86
#